data_2b2e996058173be85cddc538dfb8310d
#
_entry.id   2b2e996058173be85cddc538dfb8310d
#
_cell.length_a   1.000
_cell.length_b   1.000
_cell.length_c   1.000
_cell.angle_alpha   90.00
_cell.angle_beta   90.00
_cell.angle_gamma   90.00
#
_symmetry.space_group_name_H-M   'P 1'
#
loop_
_entity.id
_entity.type
_entity.pdbx_description
1 polymer ?
#
loop_
_entity_poly.entity_id
_entity_poly.type
_entity_poly.pdbx_seq_one_letter_code
_entity_poly.pdbx_strand_id
1 'polypeptide(L)'
;ESPLGAQLDSLADILLMAVILLSIWFLHPAVYQQHWPVIAIVVVVWSIAHLLALFRYGRFASFHTRLLQAGIVMFAVFSLVLFTFGFIPWMLYMVGIISLIGAIEHFALLALLPEWTPDIRGGLLEVLRKQRSKTR
;
A
#
# COMPACT_ATOMS: atom_id res chain seq x y z
N GLU A 1 -11.88 13.41 10.41
CA GLU A 1 -11.77 12.00 10.81
C GLU A 1 -11.06 11.90 12.15
N SER A 2 -11.51 11.00 13.03
CA SER A 2 -10.87 10.85 14.34
C SER A 2 -9.54 10.10 14.19
N PRO A 3 -8.50 10.40 14.99
CA PRO A 3 -7.23 9.67 14.96
C PRO A 3 -7.39 8.17 15.22
N LEU A 4 -8.39 7.78 15.99
CA LEU A 4 -8.73 6.39 16.25
C LEU A 4 -9.31 5.70 14.99
N GLY A 5 -10.17 6.41 14.25
CA GLY A 5 -10.76 5.90 13.01
C GLY A 5 -9.69 5.58 11.96
N ALA A 6 -8.72 6.47 11.76
CA ALA A 6 -7.62 6.24 10.83
C ALA A 6 -6.71 5.06 11.23
N GLN A 7 -6.52 4.81 12.52
CA GLN A 7 -5.76 3.65 12.99
C GLN A 7 -6.52 2.33 12.79
N LEU A 8 -7.84 2.33 13.04
CA LEU A 8 -8.69 1.17 12.81
C LEU A 8 -8.78 0.82 11.33
N ASP A 9 -8.85 1.81 10.46
CA ASP A 9 -8.83 1.65 9.01
C ASP A 9 -7.52 0.98 8.55
N SER A 10 -6.37 1.50 9.00
CA SER A 10 -5.07 0.89 8.71
C SER A 10 -4.95 -0.54 9.22
N LEU A 11 -5.47 -0.84 10.41
CA LEU A 11 -5.47 -2.18 10.95
C LEU A 11 -6.37 -3.12 10.14
N ALA A 12 -7.53 -2.64 9.70
CA ALA A 12 -8.44 -3.40 8.85
C ALA A 12 -7.79 -3.74 7.50
N ASP A 13 -7.08 -2.80 6.87
CA ASP A 13 -6.33 -3.02 5.63
C ASP A 13 -5.24 -4.10 5.81
N ILE A 14 -4.50 -4.04 6.93
CA ILE A 14 -3.47 -5.04 7.26
C ILE A 14 -4.10 -6.44 7.39
N LEU A 15 -5.18 -6.54 8.15
CA LEU A 15 -5.88 -7.81 8.37
C LEU A 15 -6.47 -8.34 7.06
N LEU A 16 -7.09 -7.49 6.26
CA LEU A 16 -7.65 -7.88 4.96
C LEU A 16 -6.56 -8.41 4.03
N MET A 17 -5.42 -7.72 3.94
CA MET A 17 -4.29 -8.19 3.14
C MET A 17 -3.78 -9.54 3.64
N ALA A 18 -3.62 -9.72 4.95
CA ALA A 18 -3.17 -10.98 5.54
C ALA A 18 -4.14 -12.13 5.21
N VAL A 19 -5.44 -11.90 5.34
CA VAL A 19 -6.48 -12.90 5.02
C VAL A 19 -6.44 -13.27 3.54
N ILE A 20 -6.33 -12.29 2.63
CA ILE A 20 -6.23 -12.56 1.19
C ILE A 20 -4.97 -13.37 0.87
N LEU A 21 -3.82 -12.98 1.40
CA LEU A 21 -2.56 -13.70 1.17
C LEU A 21 -2.62 -15.14 1.69
N LEU A 22 -3.18 -15.36 2.88
CA LEU A 22 -3.41 -16.71 3.41
C LEU A 22 -4.38 -17.50 2.53
N SER A 23 -5.46 -16.88 2.07
CA SER A 23 -6.42 -17.51 1.17
C SER A 23 -5.78 -17.95 -0.14
N ILE A 24 -4.93 -17.09 -0.73
CA ILE A 24 -4.16 -17.46 -1.93
C ILE A 24 -3.23 -18.62 -1.64
N TRP A 25 -2.54 -18.63 -0.49
CA TRP A 25 -1.65 -19.73 -0.10
C TRP A 25 -2.37 -21.07 -0.05
N PHE A 26 -3.56 -21.12 0.55
CA PHE A 26 -4.30 -22.36 0.71
C PHE A 26 -5.08 -22.80 -0.54
N LEU A 27 -5.67 -21.83 -1.26
CA LEU A 27 -6.56 -22.15 -2.39
C LEU A 27 -5.83 -22.16 -3.75
N HIS A 28 -4.75 -21.39 -3.86
CA HIS A 28 -3.98 -21.25 -5.11
C HIS A 28 -2.47 -21.39 -4.87
N PRO A 29 -1.97 -22.51 -4.31
CA PRO A 29 -0.56 -22.67 -3.95
C PRO A 29 0.38 -22.53 -5.15
N ALA A 30 -0.06 -22.85 -6.37
CA ALA A 30 0.71 -22.67 -7.59
C ALA A 30 1.07 -21.21 -7.86
N VAL A 31 0.23 -20.26 -7.45
CA VAL A 31 0.52 -18.81 -7.58
C VAL A 31 1.75 -18.45 -6.74
N TYR A 32 1.84 -18.94 -5.51
CA TYR A 32 3.03 -18.76 -4.67
C TYR A 32 4.26 -19.43 -5.25
N GLN A 33 4.15 -20.69 -5.70
CA GLN A 33 5.29 -21.44 -6.22
C GLN A 33 5.90 -20.78 -7.46
N GLN A 34 5.07 -20.23 -8.34
CA GLN A 34 5.52 -19.63 -9.62
C GLN A 34 5.86 -18.14 -9.50
N HIS A 35 5.22 -17.40 -8.60
CA HIS A 35 5.31 -15.94 -8.53
C HIS A 35 5.73 -15.40 -7.16
N TRP A 36 6.30 -16.26 -6.29
CA TRP A 36 6.73 -15.85 -4.94
C TRP A 36 7.63 -14.61 -4.89
N PRO A 37 8.55 -14.34 -5.86
CA PRO A 37 9.40 -13.16 -5.76
C PRO A 37 8.59 -11.87 -5.84
N VAL A 38 7.58 -11.80 -6.71
CA VAL A 38 6.71 -10.62 -6.83
C VAL A 38 5.90 -10.41 -5.56
N ILE A 39 5.31 -11.49 -5.04
CA ILE A 39 4.53 -11.45 -3.79
C ILE A 39 5.43 -11.02 -2.64
N ALA A 40 6.61 -11.61 -2.49
CA ALA A 40 7.56 -11.30 -1.43
C ALA A 40 8.02 -9.84 -1.49
N ILE A 41 8.37 -9.31 -2.66
CA ILE A 41 8.78 -7.92 -2.83
C ILE A 41 7.65 -6.99 -2.38
N VAL A 42 6.41 -7.20 -2.83
CA VAL A 42 5.27 -6.37 -2.46
C VAL A 42 5.04 -6.40 -0.95
N VAL A 43 5.01 -7.60 -0.35
CA VAL A 43 4.78 -7.76 1.11
C VAL A 43 5.90 -7.11 1.92
N VAL A 44 7.17 -7.33 1.54
CA VAL A 44 8.33 -6.78 2.26
C VAL A 44 8.34 -5.26 2.18
N VAL A 45 8.20 -4.70 0.98
CA VAL A 45 8.25 -3.24 0.79
C VAL A 45 7.09 -2.56 1.50
N TRP A 46 5.88 -3.14 1.42
CA TRP A 46 4.71 -2.67 2.14
C TRP A 46 4.90 -2.73 3.66
N SER A 47 5.42 -3.84 4.19
CA SER A 47 5.70 -4.01 5.62
C SER A 47 6.72 -3.00 6.12
N ILE A 48 7.82 -2.79 5.37
CA ILE A 48 8.84 -1.80 5.72
C ILE A 48 8.24 -0.39 5.77
N ALA A 49 7.40 -0.01 4.81
CA ALA A 49 6.75 1.30 4.78
C ALA A 49 5.90 1.53 6.04
N HIS A 50 5.11 0.53 6.46
CA HIS A 50 4.28 0.63 7.66
C HIS A 50 5.09 0.63 8.96
N LEU A 51 6.14 -0.21 9.03
CA LEU A 51 7.04 -0.24 10.19
C LEU A 51 7.80 1.09 10.35
N LEU A 52 8.33 1.65 9.28
CA LEU A 52 9.00 2.95 9.33
C LEU A 52 8.07 4.07 9.76
N ALA A 53 6.81 4.07 9.29
CA ALA A 53 5.81 5.01 9.73
C ALA A 53 5.49 4.86 11.22
N LEU A 54 5.35 3.63 11.69
CA LEU A 54 5.14 3.33 13.10
C LEU A 54 6.31 3.81 13.98
N PHE A 55 7.56 3.54 13.57
CA PHE A 55 8.75 3.99 14.31
C PHE A 55 8.90 5.51 14.30
N ARG A 56 8.58 6.17 13.16
CA ARG A 56 8.75 7.62 13.02
C ARG A 56 7.67 8.44 13.72
N TYR A 57 6.42 8.01 13.62
CA TYR A 57 5.26 8.76 14.10
C TYR A 57 4.55 8.11 15.30
N GLY A 58 4.99 6.92 15.74
CA GLY A 58 4.32 6.15 16.79
C GLY A 58 2.90 5.69 16.43
N ARG A 59 2.55 5.71 15.13
CA ARG A 59 1.23 5.38 14.61
C ARG A 59 1.36 4.66 13.28
N PHE A 60 0.40 3.80 12.97
CA PHE A 60 0.27 3.29 11.61
C PHE A 60 -0.12 4.47 10.71
N ALA A 61 0.79 4.90 9.85
CA ALA A 61 0.54 6.02 8.95
C ALA A 61 -0.02 5.48 7.65
N SER A 62 -1.30 5.69 7.43
CA SER A 62 -1.86 5.64 6.08
C SER A 62 -1.79 7.04 5.49
N PHE A 63 -0.87 7.26 4.58
CA PHE A 63 -1.01 8.40 3.68
C PHE A 63 -2.03 7.96 2.62
N HIS A 64 -3.24 8.49 2.69
CA HIS A 64 -4.30 8.19 1.72
C HIS A 64 -4.04 8.89 0.39
N THR A 65 -2.89 8.59 -0.24
CA THR A 65 -2.60 9.10 -1.58
C THR A 65 -3.48 8.39 -2.61
N ARG A 66 -3.79 9.09 -3.71
CA ARG A 66 -4.56 8.51 -4.83
C ARG A 66 -3.90 7.26 -5.40
N LEU A 67 -2.56 7.24 -5.41
CA LEU A 67 -1.80 6.12 -5.92
C LEU A 67 -1.92 4.88 -5.01
N LEU A 68 -1.87 5.08 -3.69
CA LEU A 68 -2.08 4.00 -2.73
C LEU A 68 -3.50 3.45 -2.82
N GLN A 69 -4.50 4.33 -2.92
CA GLN A 69 -5.90 3.92 -3.13
C GLN A 69 -6.08 3.13 -4.41
N ALA A 70 -5.46 3.54 -5.53
CA ALA A 70 -5.48 2.79 -6.78
C ALA A 70 -4.85 1.39 -6.63
N GLY A 71 -3.78 1.27 -5.84
CA GLY A 71 -3.14 -0.01 -5.51
C GLY A 71 -4.08 -0.95 -4.75
N ILE A 72 -4.77 -0.44 -3.74
CA ILE A 72 -5.74 -1.21 -2.94
C ILE A 72 -6.90 -1.69 -3.83
N VAL A 73 -7.47 -0.80 -4.66
CA VAL A 73 -8.55 -1.16 -5.59
C VAL A 73 -8.07 -2.22 -6.58
N MET A 74 -6.88 -2.08 -7.16
CA MET A 74 -6.33 -3.06 -8.10
C MET A 74 -6.10 -4.41 -7.42
N PHE A 75 -5.60 -4.42 -6.17
CA PHE A 75 -5.43 -5.65 -5.40
C PHE A 75 -6.77 -6.33 -5.09
N ALA A 76 -7.80 -5.56 -4.74
CA ALA A 76 -9.15 -6.08 -4.52
C ALA A 76 -9.74 -6.68 -5.80
N VAL A 77 -9.59 -6.01 -6.94
CA VAL A 77 -10.05 -6.51 -8.25
C VAL A 77 -9.29 -7.77 -8.64
N PHE A 78 -7.96 -7.79 -8.47
CA PHE A 78 -7.14 -8.99 -8.70
C PHE A 78 -7.63 -10.16 -7.84
N SER A 79 -7.85 -9.93 -6.56
CA SER A 79 -8.31 -10.96 -5.62
C SER A 79 -9.68 -11.51 -6.01
N LEU A 80 -10.62 -10.63 -6.38
CA LEU A 80 -11.94 -11.02 -6.84
C LEU A 80 -11.84 -11.88 -8.11
N VAL A 81 -11.05 -11.45 -9.09
CA VAL A 81 -10.87 -12.21 -10.35
C VAL A 81 -10.20 -13.55 -10.07
N LEU A 82 -9.16 -13.59 -9.22
CA LEU A 82 -8.45 -14.82 -8.86
C LEU A 82 -9.40 -15.87 -8.26
N PHE A 83 -10.26 -15.47 -7.32
CA PHE A 83 -11.16 -16.40 -6.64
C PHE A 83 -12.41 -16.78 -7.44
N THR A 84 -12.81 -15.97 -8.44
CA THR A 84 -14.01 -16.25 -9.25
C THR A 84 -13.68 -16.87 -10.62
N PHE A 85 -12.64 -16.38 -11.29
CA PHE A 85 -12.31 -16.76 -12.66
C PHE A 85 -10.96 -17.50 -12.78
N GLY A 86 -10.15 -17.48 -11.72
CA GLY A 86 -8.83 -18.08 -11.71
C GLY A 86 -7.70 -17.08 -11.91
N PHE A 87 -6.46 -17.62 -11.94
CA PHE A 87 -5.25 -16.80 -11.94
C PHE A 87 -4.95 -16.19 -13.33
N ILE A 88 -4.80 -14.88 -13.34
CA ILE A 88 -4.40 -14.09 -14.51
C ILE A 88 -3.06 -13.42 -14.21
N PRO A 89 -1.91 -13.90 -14.76
CA PRO A 89 -0.59 -13.47 -14.36
C PRO A 89 -0.33 -11.96 -14.50
N TRP A 90 -0.77 -11.33 -15.59
CA TRP A 90 -0.53 -9.90 -15.80
C TRP A 90 -1.15 -9.01 -14.74
N MET A 91 -2.28 -9.41 -14.14
CA MET A 91 -2.92 -8.67 -13.07
C MET A 91 -2.06 -8.65 -11.81
N LEU A 92 -1.42 -9.78 -11.45
CA LEU A 92 -0.48 -9.83 -10.32
C LEU A 92 0.71 -8.88 -10.54
N TYR A 93 1.28 -8.87 -11.75
CA TYR A 93 2.37 -7.95 -12.08
C TYR A 93 1.94 -6.47 -12.02
N MET A 94 0.74 -6.15 -12.49
CA MET A 94 0.19 -4.79 -12.38
C MET A 94 0.00 -4.37 -10.92
N VAL A 95 -0.52 -5.25 -10.06
CA VAL A 95 -0.59 -5.01 -8.61
C VAL A 95 0.80 -4.76 -8.05
N GLY A 96 1.80 -5.58 -8.43
CA GLY A 96 3.18 -5.42 -8.00
C GLY A 96 3.77 -4.05 -8.40
N ILE A 97 3.61 -3.65 -9.65
CA ILE A 97 4.13 -2.37 -10.17
C ILE A 97 3.48 -1.19 -9.44
N ILE A 98 2.15 -1.17 -9.34
CA ILE A 98 1.43 -0.08 -8.66
C ILE A 98 1.82 -0.01 -7.19
N SER A 99 1.95 -1.16 -6.51
CA SER A 99 2.37 -1.24 -5.12
C SER A 99 3.79 -0.70 -4.91
N LEU A 100 4.74 -1.02 -5.82
CA LEU A 100 6.11 -0.50 -5.75
C LEU A 100 6.16 1.02 -5.96
N ILE A 101 5.42 1.55 -6.94
CA ILE A 101 5.36 3.00 -7.17
C ILE A 101 4.72 3.70 -5.96
N GLY A 102 3.65 3.12 -5.40
CA GLY A 102 3.00 3.63 -4.19
C GLY A 102 3.94 3.61 -2.97
N ALA A 103 4.76 2.57 -2.83
CA ALA A 103 5.74 2.49 -1.76
C ALA A 103 6.86 3.52 -1.92
N ILE A 104 7.35 3.77 -3.13
CA ILE A 104 8.33 4.84 -3.40
C ILE A 104 7.74 6.20 -3.00
N GLU A 105 6.49 6.48 -3.38
CA GLU A 105 5.78 7.69 -2.95
C GLU A 105 5.67 7.76 -1.42
N HIS A 106 5.32 6.66 -0.77
CA HIS A 106 5.21 6.58 0.69
C HIS A 106 6.55 6.87 1.38
N PHE A 107 7.65 6.29 0.91
CA PHE A 107 8.99 6.58 1.45
C PHE A 107 9.40 8.04 1.23
N ALA A 108 9.09 8.61 0.07
CA ALA A 108 9.36 10.02 -0.21
C ALA A 108 8.55 10.94 0.73
N LEU A 109 7.28 10.64 0.98
CA LEU A 109 6.46 11.39 1.94
C LEU A 109 6.98 11.24 3.37
N LEU A 110 7.38 10.02 3.78
CA LEU A 110 8.03 9.81 5.07
C LEU A 110 9.28 10.66 5.24
N ALA A 111 10.11 10.80 4.19
CA ALA A 111 11.33 11.61 4.23
C ALA A 111 11.07 13.11 4.30
N LEU A 112 10.05 13.60 3.58
CA LEU A 112 9.77 15.03 3.41
C LEU A 112 8.89 15.62 4.51
N LEU A 113 8.07 14.82 5.18
CA LEU A 113 7.15 15.30 6.21
C LEU A 113 7.75 15.11 7.60
N PRO A 114 7.99 16.20 8.36
CA PRO A 114 8.49 16.10 9.73
C PRO A 114 7.44 15.59 10.71
N GLU A 115 6.16 15.84 10.43
CA GLU A 115 5.02 15.46 11.28
C GLU A 115 4.01 14.62 10.50
N TRP A 116 3.29 13.76 11.24
CA TRP A 116 2.23 12.97 10.66
C TRP A 116 1.11 13.86 10.15
N THR A 117 0.88 13.84 8.86
CA THR A 117 -0.18 14.61 8.21
C THR A 117 -1.13 13.62 7.53
N PRO A 118 -2.30 13.35 8.10
CA PRO A 118 -3.30 12.51 7.46
C PRO A 118 -3.83 13.18 6.19
N ASP A 119 -4.30 12.37 5.26
CA ASP A 119 -5.12 12.80 4.12
C ASP A 119 -4.41 13.69 3.08
N ILE A 120 -3.18 13.32 2.70
CA ILE A 120 -2.46 13.95 1.58
C ILE A 120 -2.93 13.34 0.27
N ARG A 121 -4.13 13.74 -0.20
CA ARG A 121 -4.75 13.18 -1.40
C ARG A 121 -3.96 13.41 -2.69
N GLY A 122 -3.21 14.50 -2.76
CA GLY A 122 -2.36 14.84 -3.90
C GLY A 122 -0.98 14.19 -3.89
N GLY A 123 -0.64 13.40 -2.84
CA GLY A 123 0.62 12.69 -2.71
C GLY A 123 1.84 13.60 -2.73
N LEU A 124 2.94 13.05 -3.24
CA LEU A 124 4.23 13.74 -3.34
C LEU A 124 4.16 15.07 -4.13
N LEU A 125 3.36 15.11 -5.19
CA LEU A 125 3.23 16.31 -6.03
C LEU A 125 2.62 17.50 -5.27
N GLU A 126 1.66 17.24 -4.39
CA GLU A 126 1.05 18.30 -3.56
C GLU A 126 2.05 18.86 -2.56
N VAL A 127 2.82 17.99 -1.90
CA VAL A 127 3.84 18.40 -0.92
C VAL A 127 4.92 19.24 -1.58
N LEU A 128 5.46 18.81 -2.72
CA LEU A 128 6.48 19.54 -3.46
C LEU A 128 5.97 20.91 -3.95
N ARG A 129 4.70 20.99 -4.39
CA ARG A 129 4.08 22.25 -4.84
C ARG A 129 3.92 23.23 -3.68
N LYS A 130 3.51 22.74 -2.49
CA LYS A 130 3.39 23.57 -1.28
C LYS A 130 4.76 24.07 -0.79
N GLN A 131 5.81 23.27 -0.86
CA GLN A 131 7.16 23.70 -0.51
C GLN A 131 7.69 24.77 -1.45
N ARG A 132 7.47 24.62 -2.76
CA ARG A 132 7.88 25.61 -3.78
C ARG A 132 7.17 26.96 -3.64
N SER A 133 5.94 26.96 -3.15
CA SER A 133 5.19 28.20 -2.91
C SER A 133 5.61 28.95 -1.64
N LYS A 134 6.27 28.26 -0.69
CA LYS A 134 6.80 28.88 0.54
C LYS A 134 8.19 29.50 0.37
N THR A 135 8.90 29.14 -0.69
CA THR A 135 10.27 29.62 -0.98
C THR A 135 10.28 30.82 -1.98
N ARG A 136 9.12 31.23 -2.45
CA ARG A 136 8.92 32.47 -3.23
C ARG A 136 8.24 33.55 -2.40
#